data_c9d0a67827278e62c135706a9f6a6072
#
_entry.id   c9d0a67827278e62c135706a9f6a6072
#
_cell.length_a   1.000
_cell.length_b   1.000
_cell.length_c   1.000
_cell.angle_alpha   90.00
_cell.angle_beta   90.00
_cell.angle_gamma   90.00
#
_symmetry.space_group_name_H-M   'P 1'
#
loop_
_entity.id
_entity.type
_entity.pdbx_description
1 polymer ?
#
loop_
_entity_poly.entity_id
_entity_poly.type
_entity_poly.pdbx_seq_one_letter_code
_entity_poly.pdbx_strand_id
1 'polypeptide(L)'
;FLMGGVSDRSNARVFLPLGLVLSALVTMFLGTSAGISSIVMMFITQFLIGWFQGMGWPPCGRVMTHWFSQNERGTKMSVWNVAHNVGGGMIGPMAAYGLLWFGSWQIGTFWFPAVVAIVVAMLAFLLIRDTPQSTGLPPIEKYRNDYPKNYSEKSEQELTTKEIFFKYVLNNKILWYIAFANAFVYLVRYGVLDWAPTYLKDIKGYDIKDVGWAYSAYEWAAIPGTIICGWLSDKVFKGRRAITTMIYMALVAVFVVIYWKNMDSVLLDNISLIAIGFLIYGPVMLIGVQALDLAPKKAAGTAAGLTGFFGYFFGTAILANIAMGSIVQHLGWDWGFIMLLAACALAFLFISFTYREEQYLVKQRK
;
A
#
# COMPACT_ATOMS: atom_id res chain seq x y z
N PHE A 1 2.40 10.80 6.12
CA PHE A 1 2.50 10.81 7.58
C PHE A 1 1.72 11.97 8.20
N LEU A 2 2.00 13.22 7.84
CA LEU A 2 1.29 14.41 8.37
C LEU A 2 -0.23 14.30 8.15
N MET A 3 -0.65 13.87 6.96
CA MET A 3 -2.06 13.65 6.64
C MET A 3 -2.71 12.55 7.48
N GLY A 4 -1.93 11.59 8.02
CA GLY A 4 -2.42 10.61 8.98
C GLY A 4 -2.91 11.25 10.28
N GLY A 5 -2.12 12.18 10.84
CA GLY A 5 -2.50 12.92 12.04
C GLY A 5 -3.72 13.84 11.85
N VAL A 6 -3.84 14.44 10.66
CA VAL A 6 -5.03 15.23 10.30
C VAL A 6 -6.25 14.31 10.11
N SER A 7 -6.06 13.15 9.48
CA SER A 7 -7.11 12.15 9.26
C SER A 7 -7.71 11.63 10.56
N ASP A 8 -6.89 11.37 11.59
CA ASP A 8 -7.36 10.87 12.88
C ASP A 8 -8.32 11.81 13.59
N ARG A 9 -8.31 13.11 13.23
CA ARG A 9 -9.19 14.16 13.77
C ARG A 9 -10.25 14.65 12.80
N SER A 10 -10.25 14.13 11.59
CA SER A 10 -11.17 14.54 10.53
C SER A 10 -12.24 13.49 10.32
N ASN A 11 -13.38 13.92 9.80
CA ASN A 11 -14.42 13.00 9.35
C ASN A 11 -13.98 12.36 8.02
N ALA A 12 -13.79 11.05 8.00
CA ALA A 12 -13.33 10.32 6.82
C ALA A 12 -14.26 10.50 5.61
N ARG A 13 -15.56 10.68 5.84
CA ARG A 13 -16.57 10.96 4.81
C ARG A 13 -16.27 12.22 4.01
N VAL A 14 -15.64 13.23 4.64
CA VAL A 14 -15.31 14.52 4.01
C VAL A 14 -13.84 14.52 3.57
N PHE A 15 -12.94 14.07 4.44
CA PHE A 15 -11.50 14.19 4.26
C PHE A 15 -10.99 13.40 3.03
N LEU A 16 -11.45 12.15 2.87
CA LEU A 16 -11.04 11.29 1.75
C LEU A 16 -11.52 11.83 0.40
N PRO A 17 -12.82 12.15 0.18
CA PRO A 17 -13.26 12.72 -1.09
C PRO A 17 -12.64 14.08 -1.39
N LEU A 18 -12.41 14.92 -0.37
CA LEU A 18 -11.74 16.21 -0.54
C LEU A 18 -10.34 16.04 -1.10
N GLY A 19 -9.54 15.13 -0.54
CA GLY A 19 -8.20 14.82 -1.06
C GLY A 19 -8.22 14.35 -2.51
N LEU A 20 -9.21 13.51 -2.87
CA LEU A 20 -9.36 13.02 -4.24
C LEU A 20 -9.76 14.15 -5.22
N VAL A 21 -10.67 15.04 -4.83
CA VAL A 21 -11.05 16.20 -5.65
C VAL A 21 -9.88 17.15 -5.85
N LEU A 22 -9.14 17.50 -4.78
CA LEU A 22 -7.98 18.37 -4.87
C LEU A 22 -6.89 17.77 -5.75
N SER A 23 -6.60 16.48 -5.59
CA SER A 23 -5.67 15.76 -6.45
C SER A 23 -6.11 15.78 -7.92
N ALA A 24 -7.39 15.53 -8.18
CA ALA A 24 -7.95 15.57 -9.53
C ALA A 24 -7.85 16.96 -10.18
N LEU A 25 -8.16 18.03 -9.44
CA LEU A 25 -8.04 19.41 -9.94
C LEU A 25 -6.59 19.77 -10.31
N VAL A 26 -5.62 19.39 -9.47
CA VAL A 26 -4.20 19.61 -9.77
C VAL A 26 -3.76 18.75 -10.96
N THR A 27 -4.28 17.53 -11.12
CA THR A 27 -4.02 16.68 -12.28
C THR A 27 -4.59 17.31 -13.55
N MET A 28 -5.78 17.89 -13.51
CA MET A 28 -6.34 18.64 -14.65
C MET A 28 -5.47 19.86 -15.00
N PHE A 29 -4.99 20.61 -14.01
CA PHE A 29 -4.08 21.72 -14.23
C PHE A 29 -2.76 21.24 -14.86
N LEU A 30 -2.18 20.14 -14.41
CA LEU A 30 -1.00 19.53 -15.01
C LEU A 30 -1.20 19.21 -16.51
N GLY A 31 -2.41 18.84 -16.91
CA GLY A 31 -2.78 18.59 -18.32
C GLY A 31 -2.93 19.85 -19.17
N THR A 32 -2.74 21.05 -18.63
CA THR A 32 -2.75 22.30 -19.39
C THR A 32 -1.38 22.68 -19.91
N SER A 33 -1.31 23.56 -20.91
CA SER A 33 -0.05 24.11 -21.40
C SER A 33 0.75 24.83 -20.32
N ALA A 34 0.06 25.45 -19.36
CA ALA A 34 0.70 26.09 -18.20
C ALA A 34 1.31 25.05 -17.24
N GLY A 35 0.61 23.93 -16.98
CA GLY A 35 1.08 22.85 -16.09
C GLY A 35 2.33 22.16 -16.59
N ILE A 36 2.47 22.00 -17.91
CA ILE A 36 3.63 21.37 -18.57
C ILE A 36 4.67 22.40 -19.09
N SER A 37 4.53 23.67 -18.76
CA SER A 37 5.37 24.76 -19.30
C SER A 37 6.85 24.66 -18.89
N SER A 38 7.14 24.10 -17.75
CA SER A 38 8.50 23.93 -17.25
C SER A 38 8.62 22.74 -16.29
N ILE A 39 9.83 22.20 -16.17
CA ILE A 39 10.13 21.09 -15.25
C ILE A 39 9.83 21.48 -13.78
N VAL A 40 10.02 22.74 -13.42
CA VAL A 40 9.70 23.25 -12.08
C VAL A 40 8.20 23.22 -11.84
N MET A 41 7.38 23.64 -12.80
CA MET A 41 5.92 23.61 -12.69
C MET A 41 5.42 22.16 -12.63
N MET A 42 5.98 21.26 -13.43
CA MET A 42 5.67 19.82 -13.37
C MET A 42 6.04 19.23 -12.00
N PHE A 43 7.18 19.61 -11.43
CA PHE A 43 7.59 19.17 -10.10
C PHE A 43 6.62 19.65 -9.02
N ILE A 44 6.26 20.94 -9.03
CA ILE A 44 5.31 21.52 -8.06
C ILE A 44 3.95 20.82 -8.15
N THR A 45 3.43 20.64 -9.35
CA THR A 45 2.13 19.98 -9.55
C THR A 45 2.15 18.51 -9.11
N GLN A 46 3.19 17.76 -9.44
CA GLN A 46 3.35 16.38 -8.98
C GLN A 46 3.50 16.28 -7.46
N PHE A 47 4.23 17.22 -6.85
CA PHE A 47 4.32 17.30 -5.39
C PHE A 47 2.94 17.53 -4.76
N LEU A 48 2.15 18.48 -5.30
CA LEU A 48 0.80 18.74 -4.79
C LEU A 48 -0.16 17.56 -4.99
N ILE A 49 -0.08 16.87 -6.14
CA ILE A 49 -0.85 15.65 -6.39
C ILE A 49 -0.52 14.61 -5.31
N GLY A 50 0.76 14.33 -5.08
CA GLY A 50 1.21 13.39 -4.05
C GLY A 50 0.79 13.82 -2.64
N TRP A 51 0.85 15.12 -2.34
CA TRP A 51 0.41 15.69 -1.07
C TRP A 51 -1.08 15.41 -0.80
N PHE A 52 -1.95 15.67 -1.77
CA PHE A 52 -3.39 15.42 -1.64
C PHE A 52 -3.73 13.94 -1.69
N GLN A 53 -3.00 13.12 -2.45
CA GLN A 53 -3.15 11.65 -2.42
C GLN A 53 -2.81 11.06 -1.05
N GLY A 54 -1.94 11.70 -0.28
CA GLY A 54 -1.68 11.35 1.12
C GLY A 54 -2.92 11.40 2.03
N MET A 55 -4.01 12.03 1.59
CA MET A 55 -5.32 12.04 2.26
C MET A 55 -6.15 10.76 2.00
N GLY A 56 -5.67 9.80 1.22
CA GLY A 56 -6.41 8.58 0.84
C GLY A 56 -6.29 7.45 1.84
N TRP A 57 -5.09 6.92 2.04
CA TRP A 57 -4.85 5.72 2.84
C TRP A 57 -5.19 5.87 4.34
N PRO A 58 -4.78 6.94 5.05
CA PRO A 58 -5.04 7.06 6.48
C PRO A 58 -6.53 7.02 6.87
N PRO A 59 -7.44 7.76 6.21
CA PRO A 59 -8.86 7.69 6.54
C PRO A 59 -9.48 6.32 6.20
N CYS A 60 -8.99 5.62 5.17
CA CYS A 60 -9.43 4.25 4.90
C CYS A 60 -9.05 3.31 6.05
N GLY A 61 -7.83 3.41 6.58
CA GLY A 61 -7.40 2.68 7.76
C GLY A 61 -8.30 2.97 8.97
N ARG A 62 -8.62 4.24 9.21
CA ARG A 62 -9.55 4.66 10.27
C ARG A 62 -10.95 4.04 10.10
N VAL A 63 -11.55 4.15 8.91
CA VAL A 63 -12.86 3.54 8.62
C VAL A 63 -12.82 2.04 8.88
N MET A 64 -11.80 1.34 8.36
CA MET A 64 -11.65 -0.10 8.55
C MET A 64 -11.52 -0.52 10.02
N THR A 65 -10.85 0.27 10.86
CA THR A 65 -10.72 -0.04 12.29
C THR A 65 -12.01 0.18 13.07
N HIS A 66 -12.88 1.09 12.64
CA HIS A 66 -14.14 1.37 13.30
C HIS A 66 -15.29 0.48 12.85
N TRP A 67 -15.28 0.02 11.57
CA TRP A 67 -16.37 -0.78 10.99
C TRP A 67 -16.13 -2.28 11.04
N PHE A 68 -14.88 -2.74 11.19
CA PHE A 68 -14.55 -4.17 11.16
C PHE A 68 -13.75 -4.58 12.40
N SER A 69 -14.15 -5.73 12.99
CA SER A 69 -13.41 -6.29 14.12
C SER A 69 -12.02 -6.79 13.70
N GLN A 70 -11.11 -6.92 14.66
CA GLN A 70 -9.74 -7.36 14.39
C GLN A 70 -9.69 -8.76 13.77
N ASN A 71 -10.65 -9.63 14.08
CA ASN A 71 -10.69 -11.02 13.59
C ASN A 71 -11.07 -11.15 12.10
N GLU A 72 -11.69 -10.14 11.52
CA GLU A 72 -12.10 -10.13 10.10
C GLU A 72 -11.39 -9.04 9.27
N ARG A 73 -10.64 -8.15 9.93
CA ARG A 73 -10.05 -6.96 9.30
C ARG A 73 -9.06 -7.31 8.18
N GLY A 74 -8.27 -8.37 8.34
CA GLY A 74 -7.32 -8.80 7.30
C GLY A 74 -8.01 -9.15 6.00
N THR A 75 -9.07 -9.95 6.05
CA THR A 75 -9.86 -10.31 4.86
C THR A 75 -10.57 -9.09 4.26
N LYS A 76 -11.16 -8.22 5.10
CA LYS A 76 -11.84 -7.00 4.62
C LYS A 76 -10.87 -6.02 3.98
N MET A 77 -9.69 -5.83 4.60
CA MET A 77 -8.62 -4.99 4.05
C MET A 77 -8.06 -5.56 2.75
N SER A 78 -7.93 -6.88 2.61
CA SER A 78 -7.45 -7.48 1.37
C SER A 78 -8.41 -7.25 0.20
N VAL A 79 -9.72 -7.38 0.44
CA VAL A 79 -10.74 -7.06 -0.58
C VAL A 79 -10.70 -5.58 -0.95
N TRP A 80 -10.60 -4.70 0.05
CA TRP A 80 -10.46 -3.27 -0.21
C TRP A 80 -9.20 -2.93 -1.00
N ASN A 81 -8.07 -3.59 -0.70
CA ASN A 81 -6.78 -3.33 -1.34
C ASN A 81 -6.77 -3.70 -2.84
N VAL A 82 -7.65 -4.61 -3.28
CA VAL A 82 -7.85 -4.93 -4.71
C VAL A 82 -8.16 -3.66 -5.53
N ALA A 83 -8.83 -2.68 -4.94
CA ALA A 83 -9.12 -1.41 -5.60
C ALA A 83 -7.87 -0.70 -6.13
N HIS A 84 -6.72 -0.84 -5.44
CA HIS A 84 -5.44 -0.30 -5.89
C HIS A 84 -5.00 -0.93 -7.23
N ASN A 85 -5.08 -2.25 -7.35
CA ASN A 85 -4.66 -2.97 -8.56
C ASN A 85 -5.67 -2.76 -9.70
N VAL A 86 -6.97 -2.69 -9.39
CA VAL A 86 -8.01 -2.34 -10.37
C VAL A 86 -7.77 -0.93 -10.91
N GLY A 87 -7.57 0.04 -10.02
CA GLY A 87 -7.30 1.43 -10.43
C GLY A 87 -6.01 1.56 -11.24
N GLY A 88 -4.92 0.96 -10.78
CA GLY A 88 -3.65 0.94 -11.50
C GLY A 88 -3.75 0.28 -12.88
N GLY A 89 -4.46 -0.83 -12.98
CA GLY A 89 -4.69 -1.53 -14.26
C GLY A 89 -5.61 -0.79 -15.22
N MET A 90 -6.51 0.07 -14.73
CA MET A 90 -7.45 0.83 -15.56
C MET A 90 -6.85 2.09 -16.17
N ILE A 91 -5.81 2.69 -15.57
CA ILE A 91 -5.32 4.00 -16.01
C ILE A 91 -4.77 4.00 -17.43
N GLY A 92 -4.08 2.93 -17.83
CA GLY A 92 -3.57 2.77 -19.21
C GLY A 92 -4.69 2.75 -20.26
N PRO A 93 -5.68 1.83 -20.15
CA PRO A 93 -6.87 1.84 -21.02
C PRO A 93 -7.62 3.18 -21.01
N MET A 94 -7.82 3.79 -19.84
CA MET A 94 -8.50 5.09 -19.75
C MET A 94 -7.75 6.18 -20.53
N ALA A 95 -6.43 6.24 -20.45
CA ALA A 95 -5.63 7.18 -21.20
C ALA A 95 -5.71 6.91 -22.72
N ALA A 96 -5.64 5.65 -23.13
CA ALA A 96 -5.72 5.25 -24.54
C ALA A 96 -7.09 5.56 -25.14
N TYR A 97 -8.18 5.16 -24.51
CA TYR A 97 -9.53 5.48 -24.95
C TYR A 97 -9.83 6.97 -24.89
N GLY A 98 -9.34 7.67 -23.87
CA GLY A 98 -9.46 9.11 -23.77
C GLY A 98 -8.76 9.82 -24.95
N LEU A 99 -7.59 9.35 -25.36
CA LEU A 99 -6.91 9.84 -26.57
C LEU A 99 -7.74 9.61 -27.84
N LEU A 100 -8.31 8.42 -28.00
CA LEU A 100 -9.15 8.06 -29.14
C LEU A 100 -10.43 8.89 -29.22
N TRP A 101 -11.08 9.14 -28.09
CA TRP A 101 -12.35 9.85 -28.03
C TRP A 101 -12.20 11.37 -28.16
N PHE A 102 -11.14 11.93 -27.59
CA PHE A 102 -10.95 13.38 -27.53
C PHE A 102 -9.86 13.91 -28.47
N GLY A 103 -9.08 13.04 -29.11
CA GLY A 103 -8.02 13.44 -30.02
C GLY A 103 -6.84 14.20 -29.38
N SER A 104 -6.78 14.24 -28.03
CA SER A 104 -5.76 14.95 -27.27
C SER A 104 -5.21 14.06 -26.16
N TRP A 105 -3.87 13.91 -26.14
CA TRP A 105 -3.21 13.13 -25.09
C TRP A 105 -3.35 13.78 -23.72
N GLN A 106 -3.38 15.12 -23.65
CA GLN A 106 -3.56 15.84 -22.39
C GLN A 106 -4.94 15.54 -21.79
N ILE A 107 -5.97 15.58 -22.62
CA ILE A 107 -7.34 15.27 -22.18
C ILE A 107 -7.43 13.79 -21.80
N GLY A 108 -6.92 12.89 -22.63
CA GLY A 108 -6.96 11.44 -22.38
C GLY A 108 -6.22 11.03 -21.10
N THR A 109 -5.02 11.58 -20.87
CA THR A 109 -4.16 11.17 -19.76
C THR A 109 -4.48 11.89 -18.44
N PHE A 110 -4.89 13.17 -18.49
CA PHE A 110 -5.07 13.97 -17.28
C PHE A 110 -6.53 14.33 -16.99
N TRP A 111 -7.23 14.91 -17.97
CA TRP A 111 -8.58 15.43 -17.76
C TRP A 111 -9.62 14.35 -17.59
N PHE A 112 -9.63 13.36 -18.47
CA PHE A 112 -10.63 12.29 -18.44
C PHE A 112 -10.54 11.46 -17.13
N PRO A 113 -9.37 10.95 -16.71
CA PRO A 113 -9.25 10.26 -15.42
C PRO A 113 -9.58 11.17 -14.24
N ALA A 114 -9.23 12.46 -14.28
CA ALA A 114 -9.55 13.41 -13.20
C ALA A 114 -11.06 13.63 -13.05
N VAL A 115 -11.81 13.74 -14.15
CA VAL A 115 -13.28 13.84 -14.11
C VAL A 115 -13.88 12.58 -13.49
N VAL A 116 -13.40 11.40 -13.89
CA VAL A 116 -13.84 10.13 -13.29
C VAL A 116 -13.53 10.12 -11.78
N ALA A 117 -12.35 10.58 -11.36
CA ALA A 117 -11.97 10.67 -9.95
C ALA A 117 -12.91 11.62 -9.17
N ILE A 118 -13.32 12.76 -9.75
CA ILE A 118 -14.29 13.68 -9.12
C ILE A 118 -15.67 13.00 -8.95
N VAL A 119 -16.13 12.27 -9.95
CA VAL A 119 -17.40 11.51 -9.85
C VAL A 119 -17.30 10.45 -8.75
N VAL A 120 -16.20 9.71 -8.69
CA VAL A 120 -15.94 8.73 -7.62
C VAL A 120 -15.87 9.42 -6.25
N ALA A 121 -15.27 10.61 -6.15
CA ALA A 121 -15.24 11.37 -4.91
C ALA A 121 -16.64 11.77 -4.43
N MET A 122 -17.51 12.19 -5.33
CA MET A 122 -18.91 12.48 -5.01
C MET A 122 -19.66 11.23 -4.51
N LEU A 123 -19.48 10.10 -5.18
CA LEU A 123 -20.04 8.83 -4.72
C LEU A 123 -19.50 8.41 -3.35
N ALA A 124 -18.19 8.58 -3.12
CA ALA A 124 -17.58 8.29 -1.83
C ALA A 124 -18.16 9.17 -0.72
N PHE A 125 -18.33 10.48 -0.96
CA PHE A 125 -18.98 11.39 0.00
C PHE A 125 -20.41 10.98 0.35
N LEU A 126 -21.17 10.47 -0.60
CA LEU A 126 -22.56 10.01 -0.38
C LEU A 126 -22.63 8.68 0.37
N LEU A 127 -21.72 7.75 0.07
CA LEU A 127 -21.79 6.35 0.53
C LEU A 127 -21.00 6.09 1.81
N ILE A 128 -19.82 6.72 1.98
CA ILE A 128 -18.95 6.48 3.14
C ILE A 128 -19.56 7.11 4.40
N ARG A 129 -19.39 6.40 5.53
CA ARG A 129 -19.67 6.91 6.87
C ARG A 129 -18.41 6.76 7.73
N ASP A 130 -18.13 7.76 8.56
CA ASP A 130 -16.89 7.82 9.34
C ASP A 130 -16.80 6.67 10.34
N THR A 131 -17.79 6.55 11.21
CA THR A 131 -17.86 5.52 12.26
C THR A 131 -19.28 4.99 12.38
N PRO A 132 -19.50 3.76 12.93
CA PRO A 132 -20.83 3.27 13.27
C PRO A 132 -21.62 4.24 14.17
N GLN A 133 -20.95 4.85 15.15
CA GLN A 133 -21.57 5.80 16.06
C GLN A 133 -22.11 7.04 15.35
N SER A 134 -21.46 7.48 14.27
CA SER A 134 -21.92 8.61 13.46
C SER A 134 -23.27 8.35 12.75
N THR A 135 -23.71 7.10 12.72
CA THR A 135 -24.98 6.65 12.14
C THR A 135 -25.97 6.11 13.20
N GLY A 136 -25.67 6.30 14.49
CA GLY A 136 -26.49 5.81 15.59
C GLY A 136 -26.31 4.31 15.90
N LEU A 137 -25.34 3.65 15.30
CA LEU A 137 -25.03 2.24 15.56
C LEU A 137 -24.02 2.10 16.70
N PRO A 138 -24.05 0.97 17.44
CA PRO A 138 -23.06 0.72 18.49
C PRO A 138 -21.65 0.53 17.88
N PRO A 139 -20.59 0.72 18.68
CA PRO A 139 -19.23 0.37 18.27
C PRO A 139 -19.15 -1.10 17.81
N ILE A 140 -18.25 -1.41 16.88
CA ILE A 140 -18.11 -2.76 16.33
C ILE A 140 -17.80 -3.80 17.40
N GLU A 141 -17.07 -3.43 18.43
CA GLU A 141 -16.73 -4.28 19.57
C GLU A 141 -17.99 -4.72 20.32
N LYS A 142 -18.92 -3.79 20.56
CA LYS A 142 -20.20 -4.08 21.22
C LYS A 142 -21.07 -4.97 20.32
N TYR A 143 -21.12 -4.67 19.02
CA TYR A 143 -21.93 -5.43 18.07
C TYR A 143 -21.42 -6.86 17.88
N ARG A 144 -20.09 -7.07 17.81
CA ARG A 144 -19.46 -8.38 17.63
C ARG A 144 -19.16 -9.10 18.96
N ASN A 145 -19.35 -8.45 20.10
CA ASN A 145 -18.91 -8.92 21.40
C ASN A 145 -17.40 -9.30 21.41
N ASP A 146 -16.59 -8.45 20.77
CA ASP A 146 -15.15 -8.67 20.52
C ASP A 146 -14.35 -7.53 21.16
N TYR A 147 -14.47 -7.43 22.48
CA TYR A 147 -13.74 -6.43 23.25
C TYR A 147 -12.32 -6.91 23.57
N PRO A 148 -11.30 -6.05 23.37
CA PRO A 148 -10.00 -6.28 23.99
C PRO A 148 -10.17 -6.38 25.51
N LYS A 149 -9.47 -7.31 26.17
CA LYS A 149 -9.57 -7.48 27.64
C LYS A 149 -9.29 -6.19 28.44
N ASN A 150 -8.52 -5.28 27.87
CA ASN A 150 -8.21 -3.96 28.45
C ASN A 150 -9.12 -2.84 27.91
N TYR A 151 -10.26 -3.19 27.30
CA TYR A 151 -11.21 -2.17 26.86
C TYR A 151 -11.73 -1.37 28.05
N SER A 152 -11.70 -0.06 27.94
CA SER A 152 -12.35 0.85 28.87
C SER A 152 -13.03 1.95 28.06
N GLU A 153 -14.08 2.56 28.62
CA GLU A 153 -14.75 3.71 27.99
C GLU A 153 -13.78 4.88 27.75
N LYS A 154 -12.69 4.96 28.52
CA LYS A 154 -11.60 5.91 28.30
C LYS A 154 -10.87 5.70 26.96
N SER A 155 -10.89 4.49 26.39
CA SER A 155 -10.31 4.21 25.07
C SER A 155 -11.07 4.86 23.91
N GLU A 156 -12.30 5.31 24.15
CA GLU A 156 -13.14 6.06 23.19
C GLU A 156 -12.94 7.58 23.30
N GLN A 157 -12.20 8.09 24.30
CA GLN A 157 -11.92 9.51 24.43
C GLN A 157 -11.01 10.01 23.31
N GLU A 158 -11.28 11.23 22.81
CA GLU A 158 -10.43 11.89 21.83
C GLU A 158 -9.03 12.17 22.40
N LEU A 159 -8.01 11.80 21.63
CA LEU A 159 -6.61 12.02 21.96
C LEU A 159 -6.15 13.38 21.42
N THR A 160 -5.23 14.04 22.13
CA THR A 160 -4.58 15.22 21.58
C THR A 160 -3.61 14.85 20.47
N THR A 161 -3.36 15.77 19.51
CA THR A 161 -2.39 15.53 18.42
C THR A 161 -1.02 15.14 18.96
N LYS A 162 -0.58 15.79 20.06
CA LYS A 162 0.69 15.50 20.70
C LYS A 162 0.73 14.08 21.27
N GLU A 163 -0.35 13.61 21.88
CA GLU A 163 -0.43 12.24 22.39
C GLU A 163 -0.40 11.22 21.24
N ILE A 164 -1.16 11.46 20.16
CA ILE A 164 -1.16 10.59 18.98
C ILE A 164 0.26 10.45 18.43
N PHE A 165 0.92 11.56 18.11
CA PHE A 165 2.25 11.55 17.50
C PHE A 165 3.33 11.01 18.42
N PHE A 166 3.46 11.58 19.63
CA PHE A 166 4.61 11.28 20.49
C PHE A 166 4.39 10.06 21.37
N LYS A 167 3.23 9.88 21.97
CA LYS A 167 2.99 8.78 22.90
C LYS A 167 2.68 7.47 22.18
N TYR A 168 1.76 7.51 21.22
CA TYR A 168 1.21 6.28 20.62
C TYR A 168 1.90 5.85 19.31
N VAL A 169 2.51 6.77 18.57
CA VAL A 169 3.16 6.45 17.29
C VAL A 169 4.68 6.52 17.40
N LEU A 170 5.27 7.68 17.64
CA LEU A 170 6.73 7.84 17.61
C LEU A 170 7.47 7.12 18.76
N ASN A 171 6.88 7.03 19.94
CA ASN A 171 7.45 6.29 21.07
C ASN A 171 7.13 4.79 21.05
N ASN A 172 6.35 4.31 20.07
CA ASN A 172 6.01 2.91 19.95
C ASN A 172 7.07 2.17 19.13
N LYS A 173 8.00 1.49 19.79
CA LYS A 173 9.08 0.72 19.13
C LYS A 173 8.58 -0.29 18.11
N ILE A 174 7.41 -0.88 18.33
CA ILE A 174 6.83 -1.91 17.45
C ILE A 174 6.41 -1.29 16.13
N LEU A 175 5.82 -0.09 16.15
CA LEU A 175 5.48 0.63 14.93
C LEU A 175 6.72 0.99 14.10
N TRP A 176 7.87 1.23 14.73
CA TRP A 176 9.13 1.42 14.02
C TRP A 176 9.61 0.14 13.34
N TYR A 177 9.53 -1.03 14.01
CA TYR A 177 9.86 -2.30 13.36
C TYR A 177 8.96 -2.57 12.16
N ILE A 178 7.66 -2.28 12.27
CA ILE A 178 6.70 -2.39 11.17
C ILE A 178 7.04 -1.41 10.05
N ALA A 179 7.39 -0.16 10.36
CA ALA A 179 7.73 0.86 9.38
C ALA A 179 9.00 0.49 8.59
N PHE A 180 10.05 0.02 9.27
CA PHE A 180 11.26 -0.48 8.61
C PHE A 180 10.99 -1.73 7.76
N ALA A 181 10.21 -2.68 8.28
CA ALA A 181 9.80 -3.84 7.49
C ALA A 181 9.06 -3.41 6.22
N ASN A 182 8.18 -2.41 6.32
CA ASN A 182 7.45 -1.89 5.17
C ASN A 182 8.36 -1.25 4.12
N ALA A 183 9.42 -0.55 4.54
CA ALA A 183 10.41 -0.01 3.60
C ALA A 183 11.06 -1.13 2.78
N PHE A 184 11.46 -2.24 3.41
CA PHE A 184 12.07 -3.36 2.71
C PHE A 184 11.08 -4.15 1.86
N VAL A 185 9.83 -4.33 2.28
CA VAL A 185 8.77 -4.93 1.46
C VAL A 185 8.51 -4.09 0.21
N TYR A 186 8.47 -2.76 0.35
CA TYR A 186 8.28 -1.85 -0.77
C TYR A 186 9.49 -1.81 -1.72
N LEU A 187 10.71 -1.92 -1.17
CA LEU A 187 11.91 -2.12 -1.99
C LEU A 187 11.77 -3.38 -2.87
N VAL A 188 11.35 -4.52 -2.29
CA VAL A 188 11.19 -5.75 -3.07
C VAL A 188 10.06 -5.60 -4.11
N ARG A 189 8.92 -5.05 -3.71
CA ARG A 189 7.77 -4.85 -4.60
C ARG A 189 8.14 -4.01 -5.83
N TYR A 190 8.64 -2.81 -5.60
CA TYR A 190 8.94 -1.87 -6.67
C TYR A 190 10.28 -2.15 -7.34
N GLY A 191 11.25 -2.69 -6.60
CA GLY A 191 12.51 -3.14 -7.16
C GLY A 191 12.35 -4.28 -8.18
N VAL A 192 11.35 -5.18 -7.98
CA VAL A 192 11.01 -6.16 -9.02
C VAL A 192 10.14 -5.52 -10.10
N LEU A 193 9.04 -4.85 -9.74
CA LEU A 193 8.06 -4.34 -10.69
C LEU A 193 8.64 -3.30 -11.66
N ASP A 194 9.35 -2.31 -11.14
CA ASP A 194 9.84 -1.17 -11.94
C ASP A 194 11.05 -1.56 -12.78
N TRP A 195 11.86 -2.53 -12.31
CA TRP A 195 13.08 -2.93 -13.01
C TRP A 195 12.94 -4.21 -13.84
N ALA A 196 11.87 -5.00 -13.67
CA ALA A 196 11.64 -6.19 -14.48
C ALA A 196 11.58 -5.87 -15.98
N PRO A 197 10.93 -4.79 -16.46
CA PRO A 197 10.92 -4.46 -17.89
C PRO A 197 12.34 -4.25 -18.46
N THR A 198 13.18 -3.51 -17.75
CA THR A 198 14.56 -3.25 -18.15
C THR A 198 15.39 -4.54 -18.15
N TYR A 199 15.28 -5.35 -17.10
CA TYR A 199 16.00 -6.61 -16.98
C TYR A 199 15.61 -7.61 -18.06
N LEU A 200 14.31 -7.79 -18.32
CA LEU A 200 13.80 -8.69 -19.36
C LEU A 200 14.24 -8.26 -20.74
N LYS A 201 14.21 -6.95 -21.03
CA LYS A 201 14.62 -6.41 -22.32
C LYS A 201 16.13 -6.46 -22.52
N ASP A 202 16.91 -5.89 -21.59
CA ASP A 202 18.33 -5.62 -21.79
C ASP A 202 19.21 -6.84 -21.53
N ILE A 203 18.82 -7.71 -20.59
CA ILE A 203 19.60 -8.90 -20.22
C ILE A 203 19.06 -10.17 -20.87
N LYS A 204 17.72 -10.33 -20.89
CA LYS A 204 17.10 -11.55 -21.44
C LYS A 204 16.63 -11.43 -22.88
N GLY A 205 16.68 -10.24 -23.48
CA GLY A 205 16.36 -10.01 -24.89
C GLY A 205 14.90 -10.20 -25.27
N TYR A 206 13.97 -9.99 -24.32
CA TYR A 206 12.53 -10.17 -24.58
C TYR A 206 11.97 -9.04 -25.44
N ASP A 207 11.00 -9.39 -26.28
CA ASP A 207 10.21 -8.41 -27.02
C ASP A 207 9.38 -7.53 -26.07
N ILE A 208 9.15 -6.28 -26.49
CA ILE A 208 8.39 -5.30 -25.69
C ILE A 208 6.97 -5.77 -25.36
N LYS A 209 6.37 -6.62 -26.20
CA LYS A 209 5.05 -7.24 -25.95
C LYS A 209 5.11 -8.23 -24.81
N ASP A 210 6.12 -9.09 -24.77
CA ASP A 210 6.31 -10.10 -23.73
C ASP A 210 6.63 -9.43 -22.38
N VAL A 211 7.43 -8.38 -22.41
CA VAL A 211 7.70 -7.53 -21.23
C VAL A 211 6.41 -6.91 -20.69
N GLY A 212 5.55 -6.37 -21.55
CA GLY A 212 4.27 -5.79 -21.15
C GLY A 212 3.33 -6.82 -20.53
N TRP A 213 3.26 -8.04 -21.10
CA TRP A 213 2.46 -9.13 -20.55
C TRP A 213 2.99 -9.63 -19.20
N ALA A 214 4.31 -9.75 -19.05
CA ALA A 214 4.94 -10.13 -17.80
C ALA A 214 4.64 -9.12 -16.68
N TYR A 215 4.72 -7.82 -16.97
CA TYR A 215 4.33 -6.75 -16.05
C TYR A 215 2.85 -6.84 -15.64
N SER A 216 1.95 -6.99 -16.62
CA SER A 216 0.52 -7.10 -16.39
C SER A 216 0.17 -8.34 -15.56
N ALA A 217 0.81 -9.47 -15.84
CA ALA A 217 0.61 -10.72 -15.12
C ALA A 217 1.06 -10.61 -13.64
N TYR A 218 2.15 -9.89 -13.37
CA TYR A 218 2.59 -9.58 -12.01
C TYR A 218 1.51 -8.82 -11.23
N GLU A 219 0.97 -7.73 -11.81
CA GLU A 219 -0.06 -6.90 -11.16
C GLU A 219 -1.38 -7.65 -10.98
N TRP A 220 -1.82 -8.44 -11.96
CA TRP A 220 -3.06 -9.21 -11.85
C TRP A 220 -2.96 -10.37 -10.88
N ALA A 221 -1.82 -11.02 -10.78
CA ALA A 221 -1.58 -12.06 -9.79
C ALA A 221 -1.67 -11.53 -8.34
N ALA A 222 -1.41 -10.27 -8.14
CA ALA A 222 -1.55 -9.59 -6.86
C ALA A 222 -2.99 -9.62 -6.31
N ILE A 223 -4.01 -9.61 -7.18
CA ILE A 223 -5.41 -9.59 -6.78
C ILE A 223 -5.77 -10.86 -5.96
N PRO A 224 -5.71 -12.07 -6.53
CA PRO A 224 -5.98 -13.29 -5.76
C PRO A 224 -4.95 -13.49 -4.63
N GLY A 225 -3.69 -13.12 -4.83
CA GLY A 225 -2.65 -13.23 -3.83
C GLY A 225 -2.94 -12.46 -2.55
N THR A 226 -3.38 -11.21 -2.68
CA THR A 226 -3.76 -10.36 -1.53
C THR A 226 -4.98 -10.91 -0.80
N ILE A 227 -6.01 -11.36 -1.52
CA ILE A 227 -7.25 -11.90 -0.94
C ILE A 227 -6.94 -13.19 -0.16
N ILE A 228 -6.18 -14.11 -0.76
CA ILE A 228 -5.78 -15.36 -0.12
C ILE A 228 -4.91 -15.09 1.10
N CYS A 229 -3.97 -14.15 1.02
CA CYS A 229 -3.12 -13.77 2.14
C CYS A 229 -3.94 -13.23 3.32
N GLY A 230 -4.90 -12.35 3.07
CA GLY A 230 -5.79 -11.82 4.11
C GLY A 230 -6.64 -12.92 4.75
N TRP A 231 -7.21 -13.81 3.93
CA TRP A 231 -7.98 -14.96 4.41
C TRP A 231 -7.12 -15.92 5.24
N LEU A 232 -5.93 -16.28 4.77
CA LEU A 232 -4.98 -17.12 5.52
C LEU A 232 -4.62 -16.48 6.87
N SER A 233 -4.32 -15.19 6.88
CA SER A 233 -4.00 -14.45 8.10
C SER A 233 -5.13 -14.51 9.12
N ASP A 234 -6.39 -14.32 8.70
CA ASP A 234 -7.53 -14.29 9.61
C ASP A 234 -7.99 -15.71 10.03
N LYS A 235 -8.15 -16.62 9.08
CA LYS A 235 -8.77 -17.95 9.32
C LYS A 235 -7.77 -18.99 9.76
N VAL A 236 -6.63 -19.11 9.06
CA VAL A 236 -5.62 -20.15 9.36
C VAL A 236 -4.74 -19.71 10.52
N PHE A 237 -4.18 -18.51 10.44
CA PHE A 237 -3.26 -17.99 11.45
C PHE A 237 -3.95 -17.20 12.57
N LYS A 238 -5.30 -17.12 12.59
CA LYS A 238 -6.11 -16.55 13.67
C LYS A 238 -5.72 -15.09 14.00
N GLY A 239 -5.51 -14.29 12.95
CA GLY A 239 -5.15 -12.87 13.07
C GLY A 239 -3.67 -12.61 13.34
N ARG A 240 -2.79 -13.61 13.22
CA ARG A 240 -1.34 -13.45 13.38
C ARG A 240 -0.71 -12.95 12.09
N ARG A 241 -0.66 -11.63 11.93
CA ARG A 241 -0.16 -10.95 10.73
C ARG A 241 1.31 -11.22 10.48
N ALA A 242 2.13 -11.21 11.55
CA ALA A 242 3.57 -11.41 11.46
C ALA A 242 3.95 -12.76 10.83
N ILE A 243 3.33 -13.87 11.28
CA ILE A 243 3.62 -15.21 10.73
C ILE A 243 3.33 -15.25 9.23
N THR A 244 2.15 -14.76 8.83
CA THR A 244 1.73 -14.78 7.43
C THR A 244 2.69 -13.96 6.58
N THR A 245 3.06 -12.76 7.03
CA THR A 245 4.03 -11.90 6.36
C THR A 245 5.40 -12.56 6.23
N MET A 246 5.91 -13.20 7.29
CA MET A 246 7.20 -13.90 7.27
C MET A 246 7.21 -15.06 6.26
N ILE A 247 6.14 -15.89 6.22
CA ILE A 247 6.02 -16.98 5.26
C ILE A 247 6.01 -16.46 3.83
N TYR A 248 5.21 -15.42 3.55
CA TYR A 248 5.13 -14.83 2.22
C TYR A 248 6.47 -14.22 1.79
N MET A 249 7.18 -13.50 2.68
CA MET A 249 8.50 -12.94 2.35
C MET A 249 9.56 -14.01 2.10
N ALA A 250 9.52 -15.12 2.83
CA ALA A 250 10.40 -16.25 2.55
C ALA A 250 10.13 -16.89 1.18
N LEU A 251 8.86 -17.05 0.82
CA LEU A 251 8.47 -17.54 -0.51
C LEU A 251 8.84 -16.56 -1.62
N VAL A 252 8.67 -15.26 -1.41
CA VAL A 252 9.12 -14.21 -2.35
C VAL A 252 10.62 -14.35 -2.60
N ALA A 253 11.43 -14.52 -1.56
CA ALA A 253 12.88 -14.69 -1.71
C ALA A 253 13.23 -15.90 -2.59
N VAL A 254 12.51 -17.03 -2.43
CA VAL A 254 12.71 -18.21 -3.28
C VAL A 254 12.46 -17.90 -4.75
N PHE A 255 11.32 -17.24 -5.07
CA PHE A 255 11.01 -16.89 -6.46
C PHE A 255 11.91 -15.79 -7.03
N VAL A 256 12.42 -14.88 -6.21
CA VAL A 256 13.47 -13.92 -6.63
C VAL A 256 14.75 -14.66 -7.02
N VAL A 257 15.17 -15.68 -6.26
CA VAL A 257 16.34 -16.52 -6.63
C VAL A 257 16.09 -17.28 -7.92
N ILE A 258 14.90 -17.89 -8.09
CA ILE A 258 14.55 -18.60 -9.32
C ILE A 258 14.57 -17.66 -10.52
N TYR A 259 13.97 -16.47 -10.40
CA TYR A 259 13.95 -15.44 -11.45
C TYR A 259 15.37 -14.96 -11.80
N TRP A 260 16.21 -14.72 -10.80
CA TRP A 260 17.61 -14.31 -11.00
C TRP A 260 18.44 -15.37 -11.72
N LYS A 261 18.35 -16.63 -11.27
CA LYS A 261 19.22 -17.73 -11.78
C LYS A 261 18.70 -18.36 -13.07
N ASN A 262 17.46 -18.13 -13.44
CA ASN A 262 16.94 -18.62 -14.73
C ASN A 262 17.48 -17.77 -15.87
N MET A 263 18.17 -18.40 -16.83
CA MET A 263 18.70 -17.70 -18.03
C MET A 263 18.03 -18.18 -19.33
N ASP A 264 17.40 -19.34 -19.32
CA ASP A 264 17.05 -20.05 -20.56
C ASP A 264 15.54 -20.24 -20.78
N SER A 265 14.69 -20.04 -19.73
CA SER A 265 13.28 -20.38 -19.84
C SER A 265 12.37 -19.17 -19.63
N VAL A 266 11.74 -18.69 -20.72
CA VAL A 266 10.70 -17.66 -20.72
C VAL A 266 9.54 -18.04 -19.79
N LEU A 267 9.16 -19.30 -19.79
CA LEU A 267 8.07 -19.81 -18.93
C LEU A 267 8.42 -19.65 -17.45
N LEU A 268 9.65 -19.98 -17.07
CA LEU A 268 10.08 -19.88 -15.66
C LEU A 268 10.21 -18.44 -15.19
N ASP A 269 10.59 -17.50 -16.06
CA ASP A 269 10.59 -16.07 -15.76
C ASP A 269 9.16 -15.57 -15.48
N ASN A 270 8.23 -15.91 -16.37
CA ASN A 270 6.83 -15.52 -16.21
C ASN A 270 6.20 -16.13 -14.95
N ILE A 271 6.43 -17.43 -14.68
CA ILE A 271 5.97 -18.08 -13.45
C ILE A 271 6.55 -17.39 -12.21
N SER A 272 7.85 -17.05 -12.24
CA SER A 272 8.52 -16.39 -11.12
C SER A 272 7.95 -14.98 -10.87
N LEU A 273 7.74 -14.18 -11.92
CA LEU A 273 7.15 -12.86 -11.81
C LEU A 273 5.69 -12.90 -11.31
N ILE A 274 4.89 -13.83 -11.85
CA ILE A 274 3.52 -14.08 -11.39
C ILE A 274 3.52 -14.48 -9.90
N ALA A 275 4.41 -15.39 -9.50
CA ALA A 275 4.51 -15.85 -8.12
C ALA A 275 4.97 -14.72 -7.18
N ILE A 276 5.97 -13.91 -7.59
CA ILE A 276 6.41 -12.75 -6.81
C ILE A 276 5.25 -11.76 -6.67
N GLY A 277 4.54 -11.41 -7.76
CA GLY A 277 3.38 -10.53 -7.74
C GLY A 277 2.27 -11.06 -6.81
N PHE A 278 1.92 -12.34 -6.94
CA PHE A 278 0.95 -13.01 -6.08
C PHE A 278 1.31 -12.93 -4.58
N LEU A 279 2.59 -13.10 -4.26
CA LEU A 279 3.05 -13.18 -2.88
C LEU A 279 3.32 -11.82 -2.25
N ILE A 280 3.90 -10.84 -2.98
CA ILE A 280 4.42 -9.60 -2.36
C ILE A 280 3.32 -8.65 -1.88
N TYR A 281 2.17 -8.61 -2.55
CA TYR A 281 1.07 -7.72 -2.17
C TYR A 281 0.38 -8.13 -0.86
N GLY A 282 0.50 -9.41 -0.47
CA GLY A 282 0.07 -9.88 0.85
C GLY A 282 0.80 -9.17 1.98
N PRO A 283 2.13 -9.24 2.07
CA PRO A 283 2.95 -8.46 3.00
C PRO A 283 2.69 -6.95 2.97
N VAL A 284 2.58 -6.34 1.78
CA VAL A 284 2.26 -4.91 1.63
C VAL A 284 0.99 -4.54 2.37
N MET A 285 -0.07 -5.35 2.22
CA MET A 285 -1.35 -5.13 2.89
C MET A 285 -1.27 -5.48 4.39
N LEU A 286 -0.72 -6.65 4.76
CA LEU A 286 -0.72 -7.14 6.14
C LEU A 286 0.11 -6.27 7.08
N ILE A 287 1.20 -5.67 6.62
CA ILE A 287 2.01 -4.72 7.40
C ILE A 287 1.15 -3.49 7.78
N GLY A 288 0.38 -2.97 6.82
CA GLY A 288 -0.57 -1.90 7.11
C GLY A 288 -1.62 -2.30 8.14
N VAL A 289 -2.22 -3.49 7.99
CA VAL A 289 -3.20 -4.03 8.96
C VAL A 289 -2.56 -4.23 10.33
N GLN A 290 -1.34 -4.74 10.40
CA GLN A 290 -0.62 -4.94 11.66
C GLN A 290 -0.36 -3.62 12.38
N ALA A 291 0.00 -2.56 11.65
CA ALA A 291 0.15 -1.23 12.23
C ALA A 291 -1.17 -0.69 12.82
N LEU A 292 -2.30 -0.93 12.12
CA LEU A 292 -3.64 -0.57 12.63
C LEU A 292 -4.03 -1.38 13.86
N ASP A 293 -3.67 -2.67 13.90
CA ASP A 293 -4.01 -3.57 15.02
C ASP A 293 -3.20 -3.29 16.30
N LEU A 294 -2.00 -2.70 16.16
CA LEU A 294 -1.06 -2.40 17.26
C LEU A 294 -1.13 -0.93 17.72
N ALA A 295 -1.81 -0.08 16.99
CA ALA A 295 -2.09 1.30 17.38
C ALA A 295 -3.48 1.42 18.01
N PRO A 296 -3.70 2.38 18.94
CA PRO A 296 -5.05 2.75 19.36
C PRO A 296 -5.88 3.20 18.16
N LYS A 297 -7.19 2.92 18.15
CA LYS A 297 -8.10 3.31 17.05
C LYS A 297 -8.01 4.79 16.70
N LYS A 298 -7.87 5.64 17.72
CA LYS A 298 -7.75 7.11 17.56
C LYS A 298 -6.40 7.56 16.99
N ALA A 299 -5.41 6.66 16.86
CA ALA A 299 -4.10 6.91 16.26
C ALA A 299 -3.87 6.06 14.99
N ALA A 300 -4.90 5.37 14.50
CA ALA A 300 -4.80 4.42 13.38
C ALA A 300 -4.32 5.09 12.08
N GLY A 301 -4.84 6.27 11.75
CA GLY A 301 -4.45 7.02 10.56
C GLY A 301 -3.00 7.49 10.61
N THR A 302 -2.53 7.95 11.78
CA THR A 302 -1.13 8.36 11.97
C THR A 302 -0.19 7.16 11.90
N ALA A 303 -0.56 6.01 12.47
CA ALA A 303 0.22 4.77 12.37
C ALA A 303 0.31 4.27 10.93
N ALA A 304 -0.81 4.26 10.20
CA ALA A 304 -0.84 3.95 8.76
C ALA A 304 0.01 4.94 7.95
N GLY A 305 -0.06 6.23 8.29
CA GLY A 305 0.74 7.28 7.67
C GLY A 305 2.25 7.11 7.88
N LEU A 306 2.67 6.67 9.08
CA LEU A 306 4.09 6.37 9.36
C LEU A 306 4.58 5.20 8.50
N THR A 307 3.85 4.10 8.49
CA THR A 307 4.23 2.92 7.67
C THR A 307 4.23 3.24 6.19
N GLY A 308 3.25 4.01 5.70
CA GLY A 308 3.20 4.47 4.32
C GLY A 308 4.38 5.37 3.94
N PHE A 309 4.77 6.30 4.82
CA PHE A 309 5.94 7.15 4.60
C PHE A 309 7.22 6.32 4.43
N PHE A 310 7.44 5.35 5.31
CA PHE A 310 8.61 4.46 5.20
C PHE A 310 8.56 3.61 3.93
N GLY A 311 7.41 3.08 3.56
CA GLY A 311 7.24 2.31 2.33
C GLY A 311 7.54 3.14 1.07
N TYR A 312 6.86 4.25 0.90
CA TYR A 312 6.99 5.05 -0.33
C TYR A 312 8.27 5.88 -0.40
N PHE A 313 8.64 6.57 0.68
CA PHE A 313 9.81 7.44 0.66
C PHE A 313 11.12 6.65 0.73
N PHE A 314 11.28 5.83 1.76
CA PHE A 314 12.52 5.05 1.90
C PHE A 314 12.50 3.82 0.98
N GLY A 315 11.43 3.02 1.01
CA GLY A 315 11.37 1.76 0.25
C GLY A 315 11.35 1.98 -1.25
N THR A 316 10.41 2.79 -1.76
CA THR A 316 10.25 2.99 -3.21
C THR A 316 11.22 4.05 -3.72
N ALA A 317 11.14 5.30 -3.25
CA ALA A 317 11.91 6.39 -3.88
C ALA A 317 13.40 6.23 -3.67
N ILE A 318 13.86 6.00 -2.44
CA ILE A 318 15.30 5.92 -2.15
C ILE A 318 15.87 4.55 -2.52
N LEU A 319 15.32 3.46 -1.97
CA LEU A 319 15.94 2.14 -2.10
C LEU A 319 15.65 1.51 -3.46
N ALA A 320 14.36 1.42 -3.88
CA ALA A 320 14.02 0.72 -5.12
C ALA A 320 14.41 1.52 -6.38
N ASN A 321 14.31 2.85 -6.38
CA ASN A 321 14.61 3.63 -7.57
C ASN A 321 16.04 4.17 -7.56
N ILE A 322 16.45 4.94 -6.54
CA ILE A 322 17.77 5.59 -6.56
C ILE A 322 18.89 4.58 -6.29
N ALA A 323 18.82 3.86 -5.15
CA ALA A 323 19.89 2.98 -4.73
C ALA A 323 20.03 1.77 -5.67
N MET A 324 18.91 1.10 -6.00
CA MET A 324 18.94 -0.05 -6.90
C MET A 324 19.40 0.36 -8.30
N GLY A 325 18.92 1.49 -8.83
CA GLY A 325 19.39 2.01 -10.12
C GLY A 325 20.88 2.27 -10.16
N SER A 326 21.43 2.91 -9.11
CA SER A 326 22.86 3.13 -8.98
C SER A 326 23.64 1.82 -8.86
N ILE A 327 23.15 0.86 -8.08
CA ILE A 327 23.79 -0.45 -7.91
C ILE A 327 23.81 -1.21 -9.24
N VAL A 328 22.67 -1.29 -9.93
CA VAL A 328 22.60 -1.99 -11.22
C VAL A 328 23.50 -1.34 -12.26
N GLN A 329 23.56 -0.01 -12.31
CA GLN A 329 24.41 0.73 -13.26
C GLN A 329 25.90 0.53 -13.02
N HIS A 330 26.36 0.51 -11.76
CA HIS A 330 27.81 0.49 -11.46
C HIS A 330 28.33 -0.90 -11.12
N LEU A 331 27.52 -1.77 -10.54
CA LEU A 331 27.91 -3.09 -10.06
C LEU A 331 27.25 -4.25 -10.81
N GLY A 332 26.21 -3.95 -11.60
CA GLY A 332 25.48 -4.95 -12.38
C GLY A 332 24.27 -5.55 -11.68
N TRP A 333 23.49 -6.32 -12.43
CA TRP A 333 22.22 -6.90 -12.02
C TRP A 333 22.33 -7.90 -10.86
N ASP A 334 23.43 -8.64 -10.76
CA ASP A 334 23.64 -9.59 -9.66
C ASP A 334 23.55 -8.90 -8.30
N TRP A 335 24.16 -7.72 -8.17
CA TRP A 335 24.09 -6.92 -6.95
C TRP A 335 22.68 -6.36 -6.69
N GLY A 336 21.93 -6.04 -7.75
CA GLY A 336 20.51 -5.68 -7.64
C GLY A 336 19.69 -6.81 -7.01
N PHE A 337 19.86 -8.05 -7.49
CA PHE A 337 19.19 -9.22 -6.92
C PHE A 337 19.65 -9.53 -5.48
N ILE A 338 20.93 -9.39 -5.18
CA ILE A 338 21.43 -9.52 -3.79
C ILE A 338 20.77 -8.49 -2.88
N MET A 339 20.61 -7.25 -3.33
CA MET A 339 19.88 -6.21 -2.59
C MET A 339 18.41 -6.60 -2.33
N LEU A 340 17.71 -7.16 -3.31
CA LEU A 340 16.33 -7.65 -3.15
C LEU A 340 16.26 -8.79 -2.13
N LEU A 341 17.18 -9.74 -2.16
CA LEU A 341 17.24 -10.84 -1.20
C LEU A 341 17.59 -10.35 0.22
N ALA A 342 18.52 -9.41 0.34
CA ALA A 342 18.80 -8.76 1.61
C ALA A 342 17.57 -8.03 2.16
N ALA A 343 16.78 -7.37 1.30
CA ALA A 343 15.55 -6.73 1.69
C ALA A 343 14.50 -7.74 2.17
N CYS A 344 14.35 -8.89 1.51
CA CYS A 344 13.47 -9.96 1.99
C CYS A 344 13.88 -10.46 3.38
N ALA A 345 15.19 -10.66 3.62
CA ALA A 345 15.72 -11.08 4.91
C ALA A 345 15.51 -10.02 6.00
N LEU A 346 15.74 -8.73 5.69
CA LEU A 346 15.53 -7.62 6.62
C LEU A 346 14.04 -7.43 6.93
N ALA A 347 13.15 -7.51 5.94
CA ALA A 347 11.70 -7.47 6.17
C ALA A 347 11.27 -8.61 7.10
N PHE A 348 11.74 -9.84 6.85
CA PHE A 348 11.48 -11.00 7.71
C PHE A 348 11.98 -10.75 9.14
N LEU A 349 13.21 -10.25 9.30
CA LEU A 349 13.83 -9.96 10.59
C LEU A 349 13.02 -8.91 11.37
N PHE A 350 12.70 -7.76 10.77
CA PHE A 350 11.94 -6.70 11.46
C PHE A 350 10.54 -7.15 11.86
N ILE A 351 9.84 -7.92 11.01
CA ILE A 351 8.54 -8.49 11.37
C ILE A 351 8.67 -9.53 12.49
N SER A 352 9.75 -10.30 12.54
CA SER A 352 9.96 -11.28 13.62
C SER A 352 10.01 -10.63 15.00
N PHE A 353 10.52 -9.39 15.12
CA PHE A 353 10.53 -8.64 16.38
C PHE A 353 9.13 -8.27 16.87
N THR A 354 8.15 -8.19 15.98
CA THR A 354 6.76 -7.87 16.33
C THR A 354 5.96 -9.12 16.77
N TYR A 355 6.47 -10.31 16.51
CA TYR A 355 5.77 -11.58 16.70
C TYR A 355 5.33 -11.84 18.13
N ARG A 356 6.20 -11.57 19.12
CA ARG A 356 5.88 -11.82 20.53
C ARG A 356 4.72 -10.95 21.02
N GLU A 357 4.73 -9.69 20.64
CA GLU A 357 3.70 -8.72 21.02
C GLU A 357 2.36 -9.06 20.38
N GLU A 358 2.39 -9.41 19.10
CA GLU A 358 1.20 -9.86 18.40
C GLU A 358 0.62 -11.13 19.04
N GLN A 359 1.45 -12.09 19.43
CA GLN A 359 1.01 -13.28 20.17
C GLN A 359 0.34 -12.93 21.50
N TYR A 360 0.90 -11.97 22.24
CA TYR A 360 0.33 -11.50 23.49
C TYR A 360 -1.06 -10.92 23.25
N LEU A 361 -1.23 -10.05 22.25
CA LEU A 361 -2.52 -9.48 21.89
C LEU A 361 -3.54 -10.53 21.43
N VAL A 362 -3.14 -11.49 20.60
CA VAL A 362 -4.02 -12.58 20.15
C VAL A 362 -4.46 -13.49 21.32
N LYS A 363 -3.60 -13.74 22.32
CA LYS A 363 -3.97 -14.47 23.52
C LYS A 363 -4.96 -13.69 24.41
N GLN A 364 -4.87 -12.37 24.41
CA GLN A 364 -5.82 -11.53 25.15
C GLN A 364 -7.22 -11.48 24.52
N ARG A 365 -7.34 -11.82 23.24
CA ARG A 365 -8.60 -11.88 22.50
C ARG A 365 -9.42 -13.16 22.76
N LYS A 366 -8.79 -14.22 23.28
CA LYS A 366 -9.43 -15.46 23.72
C LYS A 366 -9.83 -15.39 25.19
#